data_1e69b4d12abb09ecfa7e995aff853cc9
#
_entry.id   1e69b4d12abb09ecfa7e995aff853cc9
#
_cell.length_a   1.000
_cell.length_b   1.000
_cell.length_c   1.000
_cell.angle_alpha   90.00
_cell.angle_beta   90.00
_cell.angle_gamma   90.00
#
_symmetry.space_group_name_H-M   'P 1'
#
loop_
_entity.id
_entity.type
_entity.pdbx_description
1 polymer ?
#
loop_
_entity_poly.entity_id
_entity_poly.type
_entity_poly.pdbx_seq_one_letter_code
_entity_poly.pdbx_strand_id
1 'polypeptide(L)'
;LGALALGDIGKHFPDNSSEFKGIDSKILLARVNDLIKAKGYSLVNADCTILLQKPKVAPYIVPMRECLAGVLGVDVERISVKATTTEGAGFVGREEAIAVYATVLLQK
;
A
#
# COMPACT_ATOMS: atom_id res chain seq x y z
N LEU A 1 5.21 6.18 5.24
CA LEU A 1 5.25 6.97 6.49
C LEU A 1 6.15 6.30 7.51
N GLY A 2 5.93 5.01 7.81
CA GLY A 2 6.68 4.28 8.83
C GLY A 2 8.20 4.28 8.63
N ALA A 3 8.65 4.11 7.40
CA ALA A 3 10.08 4.07 7.08
C ALA A 3 10.84 5.38 7.45
N LEU A 4 10.12 6.50 7.55
CA LEU A 4 10.68 7.80 7.93
C LEU A 4 10.23 8.26 9.32
N ALA A 5 9.63 7.36 10.10
CA ALA A 5 9.11 7.66 11.44
C ALA A 5 8.13 8.84 11.46
N LEU A 6 7.31 8.96 10.42
CA LEU A 6 6.33 10.04 10.28
C LEU A 6 4.99 9.74 10.96
N GLY A 7 4.87 8.58 11.59
CA GLY A 7 3.66 8.16 12.25
C GLY A 7 2.69 7.45 11.32
N ASP A 8 1.45 7.33 11.73
CA ASP A 8 0.42 6.61 10.99
C ASP A 8 -0.33 7.52 10.01
N ILE A 9 -1.15 6.89 9.18
CA ILE A 9 -1.90 7.59 8.14
C ILE A 9 -2.96 8.53 8.74
N GLY A 10 -3.56 8.14 9.87
CA GLY A 10 -4.59 8.96 10.52
C GLY A 10 -4.08 10.27 11.06
N LYS A 11 -2.79 10.34 11.40
CA LYS A 11 -2.13 11.57 11.85
C LYS A 11 -2.09 12.62 10.74
N HIS A 12 -1.86 12.20 9.50
CA HIS A 12 -1.71 13.08 8.34
C HIS A 12 -3.02 13.33 7.61
N PHE A 13 -3.93 12.35 7.65
CA PHE A 13 -5.19 12.37 6.92
C PHE A 13 -6.33 11.95 7.88
N PRO A 14 -6.72 12.82 8.81
CA PRO A 14 -7.76 12.48 9.80
C PRO A 14 -9.08 12.12 9.12
N ASP A 15 -9.67 11.00 9.51
CA ASP A 15 -10.95 10.50 8.97
C ASP A 15 -12.16 11.34 9.39
N ASN A 16 -12.00 12.16 10.43
CA ASN A 16 -13.03 13.12 10.85
C ASN A 16 -13.05 14.40 10.02
N SER A 17 -12.11 14.57 9.08
CA SER A 17 -12.09 15.67 8.14
C SER A 17 -12.96 15.37 6.93
N SER A 18 -13.82 16.31 6.54
CA SER A 18 -14.64 16.16 5.32
C SER A 18 -13.80 16.02 4.04
N GLU A 19 -12.58 16.57 4.05
CA GLU A 19 -11.65 16.48 2.92
C GLU A 19 -11.29 15.03 2.59
N PHE A 20 -11.16 14.17 3.61
CA PHE A 20 -10.67 12.80 3.44
C PHE A 20 -11.76 11.74 3.50
N LYS A 21 -12.99 12.12 3.77
CA LYS A 21 -14.11 11.18 3.84
C LYS A 21 -14.38 10.58 2.46
N GLY A 22 -14.29 9.26 2.36
CA GLY A 22 -14.52 8.54 1.10
C GLY A 22 -13.46 8.78 0.03
N ILE A 23 -12.31 9.33 0.40
CA ILE A 23 -11.22 9.60 -0.55
C ILE A 23 -10.65 8.30 -1.14
N ASP A 24 -10.33 8.33 -2.42
CA ASP A 24 -9.64 7.23 -3.10
C ASP A 24 -8.24 7.02 -2.47
N SER A 25 -7.93 5.78 -2.10
CA SER A 25 -6.65 5.42 -1.49
C SER A 25 -5.44 5.76 -2.37
N LYS A 26 -5.62 5.80 -3.69
CA LYS A 26 -4.56 6.20 -4.62
C LYS A 26 -4.16 7.66 -4.43
N ILE A 27 -5.12 8.53 -4.09
CA ILE A 27 -4.86 9.94 -3.78
C ILE A 27 -4.07 10.04 -2.47
N LEU A 28 -4.44 9.26 -1.45
CA LEU A 28 -3.69 9.20 -0.20
C LEU A 28 -2.25 8.74 -0.43
N LEU A 29 -2.06 7.71 -1.25
CA LEU A 29 -0.73 7.21 -1.59
C LEU A 29 0.11 8.28 -2.29
N ALA A 30 -0.46 9.02 -3.23
CA ALA A 30 0.22 10.11 -3.91
C ALA A 30 0.67 11.20 -2.93
N ARG A 31 -0.20 11.57 -1.98
CA ARG A 31 0.14 12.55 -0.94
C ARG A 31 1.22 12.04 0.01
N VAL A 32 1.20 10.76 0.38
CA VAL A 32 2.28 10.15 1.17
C VAL A 32 3.60 10.22 0.40
N ASN A 33 3.57 9.93 -0.90
CA ASN A 33 4.75 10.03 -1.75
C ASN A 33 5.32 11.46 -1.77
N ASP A 34 4.45 12.47 -1.81
CA ASP A 34 4.86 13.87 -1.74
C ASP A 34 5.51 14.20 -0.38
N LEU A 35 4.99 13.65 0.71
CA LEU A 35 5.58 13.83 2.04
C LEU A 35 7.00 13.28 2.13
N ILE A 36 7.25 12.08 1.57
CA ILE A 36 8.60 11.51 1.59
C ILE A 36 9.56 12.29 0.71
N LYS A 37 9.10 12.78 -0.44
CA LYS A 37 9.89 13.65 -1.32
C LYS A 37 10.24 14.97 -0.65
N ALA A 38 9.30 15.56 0.08
CA ALA A 38 9.53 16.79 0.84
C ALA A 38 10.60 16.60 1.92
N LYS A 39 10.81 15.39 2.41
CA LYS A 39 11.88 15.03 3.34
C LYS A 39 13.21 14.73 2.63
N GLY A 40 13.26 14.81 1.31
CA GLY A 40 14.46 14.54 0.52
C GLY A 40 14.69 13.06 0.22
N TYR A 41 13.65 12.23 0.34
CA TYR A 41 13.75 10.80 0.08
C TYR A 41 12.98 10.41 -1.18
N SER A 42 13.35 9.28 -1.75
CA SER A 42 12.63 8.67 -2.88
C SER A 42 12.48 7.18 -2.66
N LEU A 43 11.45 6.61 -3.28
CA LEU A 43 11.19 5.17 -3.22
C LEU A 43 12.17 4.44 -4.12
N VAL A 44 12.88 3.45 -3.55
CA VAL A 44 13.70 2.50 -4.32
C VAL A 44 12.84 1.34 -4.78
N ASN A 45 12.15 0.68 -3.84
CA ASN A 45 11.24 -0.41 -4.15
C ASN A 45 10.17 -0.56 -3.08
N ALA A 46 9.12 -1.31 -3.42
CA ALA A 46 8.07 -1.71 -2.49
C ALA A 46 7.73 -3.18 -2.71
N ASP A 47 7.54 -3.91 -1.62
CA ASP A 47 7.11 -5.30 -1.64
C ASP A 47 5.84 -5.43 -0.79
N CYS A 48 4.74 -5.83 -1.42
CA CYS A 48 3.44 -5.95 -0.79
C CYS A 48 3.01 -7.42 -0.72
N THR A 49 2.51 -7.84 0.43
CA THR A 49 1.97 -9.17 0.64
C THR A 49 0.51 -9.06 1.05
N ILE A 50 -0.37 -9.67 0.26
CA ILE A 50 -1.81 -9.69 0.51
C ILE A 50 -2.19 -11.05 1.09
N LEU A 51 -2.81 -11.05 2.27
CA LEU A 51 -3.38 -12.25 2.88
C LEU A 51 -4.89 -12.19 2.66
N LEU A 52 -5.39 -13.11 1.84
CA LEU A 52 -6.79 -13.12 1.41
C LEU A 52 -7.22 -14.54 1.08
N GLN A 53 -8.30 -15.00 1.70
CA GLN A 53 -8.80 -16.36 1.42
C GLN A 53 -9.51 -16.42 0.07
N LYS A 54 -10.39 -15.47 -0.19
CA LYS A 54 -11.15 -15.33 -1.45
C LYS A 54 -11.41 -13.87 -1.76
N PRO A 55 -11.57 -13.49 -3.01
CA PRO A 55 -11.33 -14.24 -4.25
C PRO A 55 -9.85 -14.39 -4.56
N LYS A 56 -9.49 -15.18 -5.59
CA LYS A 56 -8.11 -15.24 -6.08
C LYS A 56 -7.76 -13.91 -6.74
N VAL A 57 -6.62 -13.32 -6.35
CA VAL A 57 -6.19 -12.02 -6.86
C VAL A 57 -5.12 -12.13 -7.94
N ALA A 58 -4.69 -13.35 -8.29
CA ALA A 58 -3.68 -13.56 -9.32
C ALA A 58 -3.93 -12.79 -10.63
N PRO A 59 -5.17 -12.73 -11.17
CA PRO A 59 -5.45 -11.97 -12.39
C PRO A 59 -5.25 -10.45 -12.22
N TYR A 60 -5.21 -9.95 -11.00
CA TYR A 60 -5.14 -8.52 -10.70
C TYR A 60 -3.74 -8.05 -10.28
N ILE A 61 -2.79 -8.97 -10.13
CA ILE A 61 -1.44 -8.64 -9.64
C ILE A 61 -0.75 -7.66 -10.58
N VAL A 62 -0.75 -7.94 -11.89
CA VAL A 62 -0.10 -7.05 -12.86
C VAL A 62 -0.78 -5.68 -12.91
N PRO A 63 -2.11 -5.57 -13.03
CA PRO A 63 -2.79 -4.27 -12.93
C PRO A 63 -2.51 -3.51 -11.63
N MET A 64 -2.43 -4.20 -10.49
CA MET A 64 -2.09 -3.57 -9.20
C MET A 64 -0.69 -2.97 -9.24
N ARG A 65 0.30 -3.72 -9.72
CA ARG A 65 1.68 -3.23 -9.83
C ARG A 65 1.77 -2.02 -10.73
N GLU A 66 1.11 -2.05 -11.88
CA GLU A 66 1.10 -0.93 -12.83
C GLU A 66 0.46 0.31 -12.21
N CYS A 67 -0.66 0.14 -11.52
CA CYS A 67 -1.35 1.22 -10.83
C CYS A 67 -0.45 1.86 -9.77
N LEU A 68 0.15 1.05 -8.89
CA LEU A 68 1.03 1.54 -7.83
C LEU A 68 2.26 2.25 -8.41
N ALA A 69 2.88 1.67 -9.43
CA ALA A 69 4.04 2.27 -10.10
C ALA A 69 3.67 3.64 -10.69
N GLY A 70 2.50 3.75 -11.32
CA GLY A 70 2.02 5.01 -11.87
C GLY A 70 1.80 6.08 -10.81
N VAL A 71 1.15 5.72 -9.69
CA VAL A 71 0.91 6.65 -8.58
C VAL A 71 2.22 7.10 -7.94
N LEU A 72 3.17 6.18 -7.78
CA LEU A 72 4.44 6.46 -7.11
C LEU A 72 5.50 7.06 -8.05
N GLY A 73 5.25 7.05 -9.36
CA GLY A 73 6.17 7.59 -10.34
C GLY A 73 7.46 6.79 -10.46
N VAL A 74 7.39 5.48 -10.34
CA VAL A 74 8.55 4.56 -10.44
C VAL A 74 8.29 3.51 -11.50
N ASP A 75 9.36 2.84 -11.94
CA ASP A 75 9.26 1.70 -12.85
C ASP A 75 8.51 0.56 -12.17
N VAL A 76 7.68 -0.16 -12.93
CA VAL A 76 6.88 -1.28 -12.42
C VAL A 76 7.76 -2.40 -11.84
N GLU A 77 8.98 -2.54 -12.32
CA GLU A 77 9.95 -3.52 -11.80
C GLU A 77 10.37 -3.24 -10.35
N ARG A 78 10.06 -2.05 -9.84
CA ARG A 78 10.33 -1.68 -8.44
C ARG A 78 9.16 -2.01 -7.50
N ILE A 79 8.05 -2.51 -8.04
CA ILE A 79 6.84 -2.81 -7.28
C ILE A 79 6.57 -4.31 -7.34
N SER A 80 6.62 -4.96 -6.19
CA SER A 80 6.25 -6.37 -6.04
C SER A 80 4.91 -6.47 -5.30
N VAL A 81 4.01 -7.29 -5.79
CA VAL A 81 2.77 -7.64 -5.13
C VAL A 81 2.59 -9.15 -5.21
N LYS A 82 2.42 -9.79 -4.07
CA LYS A 82 2.15 -11.22 -3.97
C LYS A 82 1.01 -11.47 -3.02
N ALA A 83 0.32 -12.57 -3.20
CA ALA A 83 -0.83 -12.92 -2.39
C ALA A 83 -0.74 -14.37 -1.93
N THR A 84 -1.31 -14.63 -0.76
CA THR A 84 -1.43 -15.97 -0.21
C THR A 84 -2.72 -16.09 0.59
N THR A 85 -3.21 -17.32 0.73
CA THR A 85 -4.25 -17.63 1.71
C THR A 85 -3.60 -17.98 3.05
N THR A 86 -4.42 -18.13 4.09
CA THR A 86 -3.99 -18.68 5.38
C THR A 86 -4.45 -20.12 5.56
N GLU A 87 -4.82 -20.80 4.49
CA GLU A 87 -5.32 -22.18 4.51
C GLU A 87 -6.50 -22.35 5.47
N GLY A 88 -7.42 -21.39 5.49
CA GLY A 88 -8.60 -21.41 6.35
C GLY A 88 -8.36 -20.99 7.79
N ALA A 89 -7.13 -20.64 8.16
CA ALA A 89 -6.79 -20.30 9.54
C ALA A 89 -7.03 -18.80 9.85
N GLY A 90 -7.53 -18.53 11.05
CA GLY A 90 -7.70 -17.21 11.59
C GLY A 90 -8.78 -16.38 10.89
N PHE A 91 -8.79 -15.06 11.15
CA PHE A 91 -9.81 -14.17 10.63
C PHE A 91 -9.75 -14.01 9.11
N VAL A 92 -8.56 -14.10 8.52
CA VAL A 92 -8.39 -14.08 7.05
C VAL A 92 -8.98 -15.37 6.46
N GLY A 93 -8.64 -16.53 7.03
CA GLY A 93 -9.15 -17.83 6.57
C GLY A 93 -10.65 -17.98 6.72
N ARG A 94 -11.26 -17.29 7.70
CA ARG A 94 -12.71 -17.24 7.87
C ARG A 94 -13.40 -16.18 7.00
N GLU A 95 -12.64 -15.50 6.14
CA GLU A 95 -13.17 -14.50 5.22
C GLU A 95 -13.78 -13.27 5.94
N GLU A 96 -13.34 -13.00 7.16
CA GLU A 96 -13.81 -11.85 7.94
C GLU A 96 -13.10 -10.56 7.57
N ALA A 97 -11.86 -10.65 7.10
CA ALA A 97 -11.05 -9.50 6.71
C ALA A 97 -9.89 -9.94 5.82
N ILE A 98 -9.21 -8.96 5.23
CA ILE A 98 -7.94 -9.14 4.54
C ILE A 98 -6.85 -8.42 5.33
N ALA A 99 -5.62 -8.90 5.20
CA ALA A 99 -4.45 -8.25 5.77
C ALA A 99 -3.43 -7.98 4.67
N VAL A 100 -2.80 -6.81 4.72
CA VAL A 100 -1.77 -6.44 3.76
C VAL A 100 -0.56 -5.92 4.52
N TYR A 101 0.61 -6.43 4.15
CA TYR A 101 1.90 -5.95 4.65
C TYR A 101 2.66 -5.33 3.50
N ALA A 102 3.24 -4.16 3.74
CA ALA A 102 4.06 -3.48 2.75
C ALA A 102 5.42 -3.13 3.38
N THR A 103 6.48 -3.50 2.70
CA THR A 103 7.85 -3.15 3.08
C THR A 103 8.45 -2.32 1.96
N VAL A 104 9.01 -1.18 2.30
CA VAL A 104 9.59 -0.26 1.32
C VAL A 104 11.04 0.05 1.66
N LEU A 105 11.83 0.28 0.64
CA LEU A 105 13.16 0.84 0.77
C LEU A 105 13.15 2.26 0.20
N LEU A 106 13.59 3.20 1.02
CA LEU A 106 13.72 4.60 0.65
C LEU A 106 15.20 4.98 0.61
N GLN A 107 15.55 5.95 -0.22
CA GLN A 107 16.90 6.52 -0.24
C GLN A 107 16.82 8.04 -0.22
N LYS A 108 17.83 8.64 0.36
CA LYS A 108 18.00 10.09 0.41
C LYS A 108 18.65 10.64 -0.86
#